data_db9b301e1561e800db574b2ed28b274f
#
_entry.id   db9b301e1561e800db574b2ed28b274f
#
_cell.length_a   1.000
_cell.length_b   1.000
_cell.length_c   1.000
_cell.angle_alpha   90.00
_cell.angle_beta   90.00
_cell.angle_gamma   90.00
#
_symmetry.space_group_name_H-M   'P 1'
#
loop_
_entity.id
_entity.type
_entity.pdbx_description
1 polymer ?
#
loop_
_entity_poly.entity_id
_entity_poly.type
_entity_poly.pdbx_seq_one_letter_code
_entity_poly.pdbx_strand_id
1 'polypeptide(L)'
;HHLSNLEKEGLITSEEERHGVGRPRLMYSLTQDGMERFPTKYLRLTTKLLTQMKETMPAPMVAKLFSQVAEGMASNYSEQMKGMSMEDRLDFLKETLAQEGFTVEWEKKGKEYQIHEILCPYYQIGVSHPEVCVVDQTLISKMLALPAQKVQCVLDGSAHCTYVVNTGSKN
;
A
#
# COMPACT_ATOMS: atom_id res chain seq x y z
N HIS A 1 15.66 22.87 -17.51
CA HIS A 1 15.86 22.20 -18.80
C HIS A 1 15.89 20.67 -18.66
N HIS A 2 16.69 20.10 -17.72
CA HIS A 2 16.76 18.66 -17.53
C HIS A 2 15.46 18.04 -16.97
N LEU A 3 14.86 18.67 -15.97
CA LEU A 3 13.59 18.18 -15.40
C LEU A 3 12.45 18.17 -16.43
N SER A 4 12.35 19.21 -17.26
CA SER A 4 11.34 19.26 -18.33
C SER A 4 11.53 18.17 -19.39
N ASN A 5 12.75 17.71 -19.63
CA ASN A 5 13.00 16.60 -20.55
C ASN A 5 12.61 15.26 -19.91
N LEU A 6 12.99 15.03 -18.65
CA LEU A 6 12.60 13.82 -17.91
C LEU A 6 11.07 13.70 -17.76
N GLU A 7 10.37 14.82 -17.61
CA GLU A 7 8.91 14.85 -17.54
C GLU A 7 8.27 14.50 -18.91
N LYS A 8 8.82 15.02 -20.01
CA LYS A 8 8.40 14.66 -21.37
C LYS A 8 8.67 13.19 -21.71
N GLU A 9 9.72 12.63 -21.15
CA GLU A 9 10.06 11.20 -21.27
C GLU A 9 9.21 10.34 -20.34
N GLY A 10 8.34 10.94 -19.52
CA GLY A 10 7.48 10.21 -18.58
C GLY A 10 8.22 9.61 -17.38
N LEU A 11 9.46 10.01 -17.12
CA LEU A 11 10.28 9.47 -16.03
C LEU A 11 10.04 10.15 -14.70
N ILE A 12 9.55 11.37 -14.73
CA ILE A 12 9.13 12.14 -13.55
C ILE A 12 7.78 12.79 -13.80
N THR A 13 7.08 13.12 -12.74
CA THR A 13 5.89 13.97 -12.72
C THR A 13 6.12 15.16 -11.83
N SER A 14 5.41 16.27 -12.08
CA SER A 14 5.45 17.46 -11.24
C SER A 14 4.07 17.79 -10.71
N GLU A 15 4.02 18.22 -9.44
CA GLU A 15 2.83 18.71 -8.77
C GLU A 15 3.12 20.07 -8.12
N GLU A 16 2.15 20.99 -8.18
CA GLU A 16 2.24 22.28 -7.49
C GLU A 16 1.85 22.11 -6.01
N GLU A 17 2.80 22.35 -5.13
CA GLU A 17 2.56 22.38 -3.70
C GLU A 17 2.44 23.82 -3.20
N ARG A 18 1.29 24.18 -2.60
CA ARG A 18 1.04 25.50 -2.00
C ARG A 18 1.29 25.45 -0.49
N HIS A 19 2.36 26.06 -0.03
CA HIS A 19 2.63 26.30 1.37
C HIS A 19 2.40 27.79 1.73
N GLY A 20 1.22 28.12 2.28
CA GLY A 20 0.92 29.46 2.80
C GLY A 20 0.93 30.57 1.74
N VAL A 21 1.36 31.80 2.15
CA VAL A 21 1.44 32.97 1.28
C VAL A 21 2.79 32.97 0.55
N GLY A 22 2.78 32.62 -0.73
CA GLY A 22 4.00 32.61 -1.55
C GLY A 22 3.77 31.97 -2.92
N ARG A 23 4.82 31.98 -3.75
CA ARG A 23 4.78 31.31 -5.06
C ARG A 23 4.73 29.79 -4.82
N PRO A 24 3.81 29.06 -5.48
CA PRO A 24 3.77 27.60 -5.43
C PRO A 24 5.13 26.99 -5.78
N ARG A 25 5.49 25.91 -5.11
CA ARG A 25 6.67 25.10 -5.43
C ARG A 25 6.26 23.97 -6.35
N LEU A 26 7.06 23.69 -7.37
CA LEU A 26 6.95 22.47 -8.14
C LEU A 26 7.71 21.36 -7.42
N MET A 27 6.96 20.33 -7.00
CA MET A 27 7.52 19.10 -6.44
C MET A 27 7.62 18.08 -7.56
N TYR A 28 8.81 17.52 -7.74
CA TYR A 28 9.05 16.46 -8.74
C TYR A 28 9.17 15.12 -8.06
N SER A 29 8.48 14.11 -8.60
CA SER A 29 8.59 12.73 -8.16
C SER A 29 8.87 11.80 -9.34
N LEU A 30 9.54 10.68 -9.06
CA LEU A 30 9.74 9.64 -10.06
C LEU A 30 8.41 8.96 -10.39
N THR A 31 8.16 8.75 -11.68
CA THR A 31 7.09 7.86 -12.13
C THR A 31 7.54 6.40 -11.95
N GLN A 32 6.63 5.46 -12.19
CA GLN A 32 6.96 4.03 -12.25
C GLN A 32 8.09 3.76 -13.25
N ASP A 33 7.98 4.32 -14.47
CA ASP A 33 8.99 4.18 -15.52
C ASP A 33 10.34 4.81 -15.11
N GLY A 34 10.29 5.92 -14.38
CA GLY A 34 11.46 6.55 -13.80
C GLY A 34 12.15 5.67 -12.77
N MET A 35 11.38 5.02 -11.90
CA MET A 35 11.92 4.05 -10.93
C MET A 35 12.56 2.84 -11.60
N GLU A 36 12.00 2.35 -12.69
CA GLU A 36 12.54 1.19 -13.43
C GLU A 36 13.88 1.47 -14.11
N ARG A 37 14.24 2.74 -14.32
CA ARG A 37 15.57 3.12 -14.85
C ARG A 37 16.70 2.92 -13.86
N PHE A 38 16.40 2.83 -12.57
CA PHE A 38 17.43 2.48 -11.59
C PHE A 38 17.63 0.97 -11.54
N PRO A 39 18.88 0.49 -11.36
CA PRO A 39 19.13 -0.95 -11.23
C PRO A 39 18.49 -1.47 -9.95
N THR A 40 17.26 -1.95 -10.05
CA THR A 40 16.46 -2.50 -8.95
C THR A 40 16.95 -3.91 -8.58
N LYS A 41 18.20 -3.99 -8.12
CA LYS A 41 18.78 -5.25 -7.61
C LYS A 41 17.97 -5.84 -6.47
N TYR A 42 17.29 -4.97 -5.69
CA TYR A 42 16.43 -5.39 -4.58
C TYR A 42 15.18 -6.14 -5.06
N LEU A 43 14.47 -5.65 -6.07
CA LEU A 43 13.31 -6.35 -6.64
C LEU A 43 13.71 -7.75 -7.13
N ARG A 44 14.80 -7.84 -7.88
CA ARG A 44 15.32 -9.13 -8.38
C ARG A 44 15.71 -10.09 -7.25
N LEU A 45 16.36 -9.57 -6.19
CA LEU A 45 16.72 -10.37 -5.03
C LEU A 45 15.49 -10.85 -4.28
N THR A 46 14.54 -9.94 -4.02
CA THR A 46 13.27 -10.24 -3.33
C THR A 46 12.48 -11.31 -4.09
N THR A 47 12.30 -11.14 -5.41
CA THR A 47 11.61 -12.13 -6.26
C THR A 47 12.27 -13.50 -6.16
N LYS A 48 13.61 -13.57 -6.22
CA LYS A 48 14.34 -14.85 -6.09
C LYS A 48 14.16 -15.46 -4.70
N LEU A 49 14.22 -14.67 -3.63
CA LEU A 49 14.00 -15.16 -2.27
C LEU A 49 12.58 -15.72 -2.10
N LEU A 50 11.57 -15.02 -2.61
CA LEU A 50 10.19 -15.48 -2.56
C LEU A 50 9.99 -16.77 -3.37
N THR A 51 10.61 -16.89 -4.54
CA THR A 51 10.60 -18.13 -5.32
C THR A 51 11.18 -19.29 -4.49
N GLN A 52 12.37 -19.10 -3.90
CA GLN A 52 13.01 -20.14 -3.08
C GLN A 52 12.19 -20.49 -1.84
N MET A 53 11.56 -19.51 -1.18
CA MET A 53 10.65 -19.77 -0.07
C MET A 53 9.49 -20.67 -0.49
N LYS A 54 8.87 -20.39 -1.64
CA LYS A 54 7.74 -21.19 -2.17
C LYS A 54 8.16 -22.61 -2.58
N GLU A 55 9.39 -22.81 -3.03
CA GLU A 55 9.93 -24.14 -3.37
C GLU A 55 10.29 -24.97 -2.13
N THR A 56 10.65 -24.33 -1.03
CA THR A 56 11.17 -24.99 0.17
C THR A 56 10.16 -25.08 1.31
N MET A 57 9.11 -24.27 1.29
CA MET A 57 8.12 -24.17 2.38
C MET A 57 6.71 -24.45 1.89
N PRO A 58 5.85 -25.11 2.70
CA PRO A 58 4.43 -25.25 2.39
C PRO A 58 3.72 -23.88 2.27
N ALA A 59 2.80 -23.75 1.33
CA ALA A 59 2.07 -22.51 1.08
C ALA A 59 1.45 -21.86 2.33
N PRO A 60 0.84 -22.61 3.30
CA PRO A 60 0.34 -22.01 4.55
C PRO A 60 1.43 -21.36 5.39
N MET A 61 2.67 -21.85 5.32
CA MET A 61 3.80 -21.33 6.08
C MET A 61 4.30 -20.02 5.47
N VAL A 62 4.31 -19.92 4.14
CA VAL A 62 4.63 -18.69 3.41
C VAL A 62 3.60 -17.60 3.75
N ALA A 63 2.30 -17.91 3.68
CA ALA A 63 1.23 -16.98 4.04
C ALA A 63 1.35 -16.50 5.50
N LYS A 64 1.68 -17.42 6.42
CA LYS A 64 1.92 -17.08 7.84
C LYS A 64 3.06 -16.10 8.01
N LEU A 65 4.17 -16.27 7.28
CA LEU A 65 5.30 -15.34 7.35
C LEU A 65 4.90 -13.92 6.91
N PHE A 66 4.16 -13.78 5.81
CA PHE A 66 3.65 -12.48 5.37
C PHE A 66 2.71 -11.85 6.40
N SER A 67 1.81 -12.65 7.01
CA SER A 67 0.95 -12.16 8.08
C SER A 67 1.76 -11.68 9.29
N GLN A 68 2.79 -12.41 9.69
CA GLN A 68 3.67 -12.02 10.81
C GLN A 68 4.45 -10.74 10.52
N VAL A 69 4.90 -10.52 9.29
CA VAL A 69 5.53 -9.25 8.87
C VAL A 69 4.54 -8.11 9.04
N ALA A 70 3.32 -8.26 8.53
CA ALA A 70 2.28 -7.24 8.66
C ALA A 70 1.85 -6.98 10.11
N GLU A 71 1.77 -8.03 10.93
CA GLU A 71 1.50 -7.90 12.37
C GLU A 71 2.60 -7.14 13.09
N GLY A 72 3.86 -7.40 12.75
CA GLY A 72 5.01 -6.66 13.26
C GLY A 72 4.95 -5.18 12.88
N MET A 73 4.61 -4.86 11.64
CA MET A 73 4.40 -3.48 11.18
C MET A 73 3.26 -2.80 11.94
N ALA A 74 2.10 -3.45 12.05
CA ALA A 74 0.94 -2.90 12.75
C ALA A 74 1.18 -2.68 14.24
N SER A 75 1.99 -3.52 14.89
CA SER A 75 2.29 -3.41 16.32
C SER A 75 2.98 -2.10 16.68
N ASN A 76 3.77 -1.53 15.77
CA ASN A 76 4.46 -0.25 15.97
C ASN A 76 3.49 0.92 16.16
N TYR A 77 2.24 0.79 15.67
CA TYR A 77 1.23 1.84 15.70
C TYR A 77 0.13 1.62 16.73
N SER A 78 0.11 0.46 17.41
CA SER A 78 -0.98 0.04 18.29
C SER A 78 -1.23 1.03 19.44
N GLU A 79 -0.16 1.59 20.05
CA GLU A 79 -0.29 2.58 21.13
C GLU A 79 -0.86 3.91 20.63
N GLN A 80 -0.46 4.36 19.45
CA GLN A 80 -0.91 5.61 18.85
C GLN A 80 -2.39 5.58 18.51
N MET A 81 -2.91 4.40 18.19
CA MET A 81 -4.31 4.20 17.77
C MET A 81 -5.29 3.99 18.93
N LYS A 82 -4.81 3.99 20.18
CA LYS A 82 -5.67 3.84 21.37
C LYS A 82 -6.64 5.01 21.49
N GLY A 83 -7.92 4.70 21.61
CA GLY A 83 -8.98 5.69 21.78
C GLY A 83 -9.40 6.43 20.51
N MET A 84 -8.77 6.17 19.36
CA MET A 84 -9.19 6.77 18.10
C MET A 84 -10.55 6.26 17.64
N SER A 85 -11.36 7.15 17.04
CA SER A 85 -12.55 6.76 16.30
C SER A 85 -12.19 5.94 15.06
N MET A 86 -13.17 5.34 14.38
CA MET A 86 -12.91 4.59 13.16
C MET A 86 -12.38 5.50 12.05
N GLU A 87 -12.95 6.68 11.91
CA GLU A 87 -12.52 7.67 10.93
C GLU A 87 -11.09 8.16 11.19
N ASP A 88 -10.75 8.46 12.45
CA ASP A 88 -9.36 8.84 12.82
C ASP A 88 -8.37 7.70 12.54
N ARG A 89 -8.78 6.44 12.77
CA ARG A 89 -7.96 5.26 12.43
C ARG A 89 -7.72 5.12 10.93
N LEU A 90 -8.74 5.42 10.12
CA LEU A 90 -8.64 5.38 8.66
C LEU A 90 -7.73 6.49 8.12
N ASP A 91 -7.81 7.69 8.68
CA ASP A 91 -6.92 8.78 8.32
C ASP A 91 -5.47 8.46 8.75
N PHE A 92 -5.27 7.93 9.95
CA PHE A 92 -3.98 7.48 10.43
C PHE A 92 -3.41 6.32 9.59
N LEU A 93 -4.27 5.36 9.18
CA LEU A 93 -3.90 4.29 8.27
C LEU A 93 -3.43 4.85 6.92
N LYS A 94 -4.17 5.81 6.35
CA LYS A 94 -3.83 6.48 5.09
C LYS A 94 -2.46 7.15 5.17
N GLU A 95 -2.19 7.90 6.24
CA GLU A 95 -0.89 8.56 6.47
C GLU A 95 0.25 7.55 6.65
N THR A 96 0.00 6.50 7.42
CA THR A 96 0.99 5.43 7.66
C THR A 96 1.34 4.69 6.36
N LEU A 97 0.34 4.31 5.59
CA LEU A 97 0.54 3.64 4.31
C LEU A 97 1.23 4.54 3.28
N ALA A 98 0.97 5.86 3.32
CA ALA A 98 1.66 6.82 2.47
C ALA A 98 3.18 6.86 2.75
N GLN A 99 3.61 6.71 4.01
CA GLN A 99 5.03 6.62 4.37
C GLN A 99 5.69 5.34 3.84
N GLU A 100 4.89 4.27 3.68
CA GLU A 100 5.33 2.99 3.09
C GLU A 100 5.23 2.98 1.54
N GLY A 101 4.84 4.10 0.92
CA GLY A 101 4.77 4.25 -0.54
C GLY A 101 3.43 3.89 -1.17
N PHE A 102 2.39 3.61 -0.39
CA PHE A 102 1.04 3.43 -0.90
C PHE A 102 0.34 4.76 -1.14
N THR A 103 -0.61 4.78 -2.06
CA THR A 103 -1.61 5.84 -2.15
C THR A 103 -2.96 5.24 -1.83
N VAL A 104 -3.57 5.69 -0.73
CA VAL A 104 -4.82 5.15 -0.20
C VAL A 104 -5.86 6.25 -0.06
N GLU A 105 -7.08 5.94 -0.48
CA GLU A 105 -8.27 6.74 -0.22
C GLU A 105 -9.32 5.88 0.46
N TRP A 106 -10.20 6.48 1.23
CA TRP A 106 -11.29 5.76 1.85
C TRP A 106 -12.62 6.54 1.78
N GLU A 107 -13.72 5.80 1.81
CA GLU A 107 -15.06 6.35 1.85
C GLU A 107 -15.97 5.54 2.77
N LYS A 108 -16.99 6.20 3.33
CA LYS A 108 -18.01 5.55 4.17
C LYS A 108 -19.26 5.30 3.36
N LYS A 109 -19.74 4.05 3.34
CA LYS A 109 -21.01 3.64 2.71
C LYS A 109 -21.91 2.97 3.75
N GLY A 110 -22.72 3.76 4.42
CA GLY A 110 -23.61 3.28 5.48
C GLY A 110 -22.83 2.74 6.69
N LYS A 111 -22.85 1.41 6.90
CA LYS A 111 -22.11 0.71 7.97
C LYS A 111 -20.76 0.15 7.52
N GLU A 112 -20.40 0.38 6.28
CA GLU A 112 -19.16 -0.11 5.67
C GLU A 112 -18.21 1.04 5.40
N TYR A 113 -16.92 0.75 5.50
CA TYR A 113 -15.86 1.60 5.00
C TYR A 113 -15.18 0.88 3.84
N GLN A 114 -15.00 1.59 2.74
CA GLN A 114 -14.24 1.12 1.58
C GLN A 114 -12.89 1.82 1.56
N ILE A 115 -11.83 1.03 1.43
CA ILE A 115 -10.45 1.50 1.39
C ILE A 115 -9.92 1.14 0.02
N HIS A 116 -9.51 2.13 -0.75
CA HIS A 116 -9.02 2.02 -2.12
C HIS A 116 -7.51 2.25 -2.14
N GLU A 117 -6.74 1.22 -2.44
CA GLU A 117 -5.31 1.34 -2.72
C GLU A 117 -5.13 1.70 -4.19
N ILE A 118 -4.96 2.99 -4.45
CA ILE A 118 -4.78 3.54 -5.80
C ILE A 118 -3.40 3.18 -6.35
N LEU A 119 -2.38 3.14 -5.46
CA LEU A 119 -1.02 2.73 -5.79
C LEU A 119 -0.52 1.78 -4.71
N CYS A 120 -0.02 0.63 -5.15
CA CYS A 120 0.60 -0.39 -4.29
C CYS A 120 2.09 -0.53 -4.63
N PRO A 121 3.01 -0.28 -3.70
CA PRO A 121 4.45 -0.41 -3.95
C PRO A 121 4.88 -1.87 -4.17
N TYR A 122 4.04 -2.83 -3.78
CA TYR A 122 4.30 -4.27 -3.93
C TYR A 122 3.78 -4.84 -5.25
N TYR A 123 3.16 -4.01 -6.12
CA TYR A 123 2.56 -4.47 -7.38
C TYR A 123 3.50 -5.34 -8.22
N GLN A 124 4.73 -4.89 -8.45
CA GLN A 124 5.74 -5.61 -9.23
C GLN A 124 6.04 -7.01 -8.67
N ILE A 125 6.09 -7.13 -7.34
CA ILE A 125 6.29 -8.41 -6.65
C ILE A 125 5.01 -9.24 -6.74
N GLY A 126 3.85 -8.61 -6.54
CA GLY A 126 2.53 -9.24 -6.53
C GLY A 126 2.19 -9.95 -7.84
N VAL A 127 2.64 -9.43 -8.99
CA VAL A 127 2.46 -10.07 -10.31
C VAL A 127 3.02 -11.50 -10.33
N SER A 128 4.17 -11.75 -9.69
CA SER A 128 4.79 -13.07 -9.65
C SER A 128 4.51 -13.83 -8.35
N HIS A 129 4.22 -13.10 -7.29
CA HIS A 129 4.04 -13.62 -5.93
C HIS A 129 2.83 -12.96 -5.24
N PRO A 130 1.59 -13.30 -5.64
CA PRO A 130 0.38 -12.68 -5.11
C PRO A 130 0.19 -12.89 -3.61
N GLU A 131 0.94 -13.81 -3.01
CA GLU A 131 0.97 -14.02 -1.56
C GLU A 131 1.40 -12.77 -0.78
N VAL A 132 2.15 -11.86 -1.39
CA VAL A 132 2.55 -10.60 -0.76
C VAL A 132 1.35 -9.73 -0.39
N CYS A 133 0.25 -9.83 -1.13
CA CYS A 133 -0.99 -9.09 -0.86
C CYS A 133 -1.65 -9.44 0.49
N VAL A 134 -1.19 -10.48 1.17
CA VAL A 134 -1.60 -10.78 2.56
C VAL A 134 -1.08 -9.71 3.53
N VAL A 135 0.05 -9.07 3.20
CA VAL A 135 0.63 -8.01 4.03
C VAL A 135 -0.34 -6.84 4.15
N ASP A 136 -0.82 -6.32 3.02
CA ASP A 136 -1.73 -5.17 2.97
C ASP A 136 -3.02 -5.47 3.73
N GLN A 137 -3.66 -6.59 3.42
CA GLN A 137 -4.91 -7.00 4.04
C GLN A 137 -4.77 -7.20 5.55
N THR A 138 -3.67 -7.81 5.99
CA THR A 138 -3.40 -8.03 7.42
C THR A 138 -3.12 -6.72 8.13
N LEU A 139 -2.30 -5.84 7.54
CA LEU A 139 -1.97 -4.54 8.08
C LEU A 139 -3.24 -3.69 8.28
N ILE A 140 -4.07 -3.56 7.24
CA ILE A 140 -5.35 -2.85 7.31
C ILE A 140 -6.24 -3.45 8.41
N SER A 141 -6.39 -4.78 8.43
CA SER A 141 -7.24 -5.45 9.42
C SER A 141 -6.77 -5.21 10.86
N LYS A 142 -5.46 -5.26 11.10
CA LYS A 142 -4.88 -5.04 12.43
C LYS A 142 -4.98 -3.59 12.87
N MET A 143 -4.68 -2.64 12.00
CA MET A 143 -4.78 -1.22 12.32
C MET A 143 -6.22 -0.77 12.60
N LEU A 144 -7.20 -1.28 11.85
CA LEU A 144 -8.61 -0.96 12.07
C LEU A 144 -9.26 -1.80 13.18
N ALA A 145 -8.58 -2.86 13.66
CA ALA A 145 -9.11 -3.84 14.61
C ALA A 145 -10.41 -4.52 14.13
N LEU A 146 -10.58 -4.61 12.82
CA LEU A 146 -11.71 -5.24 12.14
C LEU A 146 -11.20 -6.00 10.90
N PRO A 147 -11.83 -7.12 10.54
CA PRO A 147 -11.44 -7.86 9.34
C PRO A 147 -11.68 -7.00 8.08
N ALA A 148 -10.63 -6.83 7.29
CA ALA A 148 -10.70 -6.21 5.98
C ALA A 148 -10.86 -7.30 4.91
N GLN A 149 -11.91 -7.22 4.12
CA GLN A 149 -12.16 -8.14 3.01
C GLN A 149 -11.75 -7.46 1.70
N LYS A 150 -10.80 -8.06 0.98
CA LYS A 150 -10.45 -7.61 -0.37
C LYS A 150 -11.57 -8.00 -1.34
N VAL A 151 -12.16 -7.01 -2.00
CA VAL A 151 -13.27 -7.19 -2.95
C VAL A 151 -12.87 -6.91 -4.39
N GLN A 152 -11.78 -6.18 -4.60
CA GLN A 152 -11.16 -5.93 -5.91
C GLN A 152 -9.66 -6.01 -5.79
N CYS A 153 -8.99 -6.44 -6.86
CA CYS A 153 -7.54 -6.53 -6.91
C CYS A 153 -7.00 -6.04 -8.26
N VAL A 154 -5.97 -5.22 -8.20
CA VAL A 154 -5.28 -4.74 -9.41
C VAL A 154 -4.65 -5.90 -10.21
N LEU A 155 -4.27 -6.97 -9.54
CA LEU A 155 -3.72 -8.18 -10.19
C LEU A 155 -4.77 -8.95 -11.00
N ASP A 156 -6.06 -8.76 -10.70
CA ASP A 156 -7.18 -9.35 -11.42
C ASP A 156 -7.73 -8.43 -12.53
N GLY A 157 -7.02 -7.35 -12.84
CA GLY A 157 -7.37 -6.38 -13.88
C GLY A 157 -8.27 -5.24 -13.42
N SER A 158 -8.54 -5.10 -12.12
CA SER A 158 -9.22 -3.92 -11.57
C SER A 158 -8.30 -2.70 -11.61
N ALA A 159 -8.88 -1.50 -11.61
CA ALA A 159 -8.12 -0.25 -11.63
C ALA A 159 -7.24 -0.07 -10.38
N HIS A 160 -7.67 -0.60 -9.24
CA HIS A 160 -6.99 -0.55 -7.95
C HIS A 160 -7.49 -1.69 -7.04
N CYS A 161 -6.82 -1.92 -5.92
CA CYS A 161 -7.32 -2.82 -4.90
C CYS A 161 -8.36 -2.12 -4.02
N THR A 162 -9.42 -2.83 -3.63
CA THR A 162 -10.44 -2.32 -2.72
C THR A 162 -10.66 -3.30 -1.58
N TYR A 163 -10.62 -2.78 -0.36
CA TYR A 163 -10.94 -3.51 0.86
C TYR A 163 -12.21 -2.96 1.49
N VAL A 164 -13.03 -3.84 2.03
CA VAL A 164 -14.27 -3.50 2.75
C VAL A 164 -14.12 -3.90 4.21
N VAL A 165 -14.46 -2.98 5.09
CA VAL A 165 -14.50 -3.17 6.55
C VAL A 165 -15.90 -2.85 7.05
N ASN A 166 -16.53 -3.81 7.73
CA ASN A 166 -17.87 -3.71 8.27
C ASN A 166 -17.85 -3.40 9.76
N THR A 167 -18.47 -2.29 10.19
CA THR A 167 -18.60 -1.93 11.60
C THR A 167 -19.85 -2.53 12.26
N GLY A 168 -20.72 -3.19 11.49
CA GLY A 168 -21.99 -3.76 11.96
C GLY A 168 -21.92 -5.22 12.44
N SER A 169 -20.81 -5.92 12.25
CA SER A 169 -20.62 -7.30 12.73
C SER A 169 -20.02 -7.30 14.14
N LYS A 170 -20.89 -7.13 15.15
CA LYS A 170 -20.56 -7.70 16.47
C LYS A 170 -20.96 -9.19 16.43
N ASN A 171 -19.97 -10.07 16.32
CA ASN A 171 -20.15 -11.42 16.85
C ASN A 171 -20.06 -11.38 18.36
#